data_b36b7d8c68b42c7e03dd24a98a68cd28
#
_entry.id   b36b7d8c68b42c7e03dd24a98a68cd28
#
_cell.length_a   1.000
_cell.length_b   1.000
_cell.length_c   1.000
_cell.angle_alpha   90.00
_cell.angle_beta   90.00
_cell.angle_gamma   90.00
#
_symmetry.space_group_name_H-M   'P 1'
#
loop_
_entity.id
_entity.type
_entity.pdbx_description
1 polymer ?
#
loop_
_entity_poly.entity_id
_entity_poly.type
_entity_poly.pdbx_seq_one_letter_code
_entity_poly.pdbx_strand_id
1 'polypeptide(L)'
;MREYDVRLETVEKVNRFTALMGRCPCEADLLSARYIVNAKSLLGVFSLDLSGPLVLRLHGQPDAGLEEALREYGSPRTCSSQHEGD
;
A
#
# COMPACT_ATOMS: atom_id res chain seq x y z
N MET A 1 -7.81 10.24 3.41
CA MET A 1 -7.34 9.12 2.58
C MET A 1 -5.88 9.33 2.24
N ARG A 2 -5.08 8.30 2.40
CA ARG A 2 -3.65 8.35 2.14
C ARG A 2 -3.28 7.33 1.09
N GLU A 3 -2.36 7.69 0.20
CA GLU A 3 -1.90 6.78 -0.84
C GLU A 3 -0.38 6.67 -0.81
N TYR A 4 0.10 5.47 -1.12
CA TYR A 4 1.52 5.17 -1.14
C TYR A 4 1.83 4.39 -2.40
N ASP A 5 2.97 4.69 -3.02
CA ASP A 5 3.50 3.86 -4.10
C ASP A 5 4.30 2.74 -3.44
N VAL A 6 3.89 1.49 -3.69
CA VAL A 6 4.53 0.35 -3.05
C VAL A 6 5.00 -0.66 -4.07
N ARG A 7 5.97 -1.46 -3.66
CA ARG A 7 6.51 -2.55 -4.44
C ARG A 7 6.57 -3.81 -3.59
N LEU A 8 6.05 -4.90 -4.14
CA LEU A 8 6.00 -6.18 -3.44
C LEU A 8 6.59 -7.25 -4.35
N GLU A 9 7.89 -7.24 -4.46
CA GLU A 9 8.60 -8.02 -5.49
C GLU A 9 8.86 -9.46 -5.11
N THR A 10 8.72 -9.80 -3.84
CA THR A 10 8.99 -11.15 -3.37
C THR A 10 7.82 -11.65 -2.53
N VAL A 11 7.70 -12.98 -2.43
CA VAL A 11 6.68 -13.61 -1.59
C VAL A 11 6.86 -13.16 -0.13
N GLU A 12 8.10 -13.06 0.30
CA GLU A 12 8.38 -12.64 1.67
C GLU A 12 7.87 -11.23 1.94
N LYS A 13 8.08 -10.32 1.00
CA LYS A 13 7.58 -8.96 1.14
C LYS A 13 6.06 -8.92 1.19
N VAL A 14 5.40 -9.74 0.37
CA VAL A 14 3.94 -9.82 0.38
C VAL A 14 3.45 -10.29 1.74
N ASN A 15 4.06 -11.35 2.28
CA ASN A 15 3.68 -11.86 3.58
C ASN A 15 3.82 -10.83 4.68
N ARG A 16 4.95 -10.12 4.70
CA ARG A 16 5.19 -9.08 5.70
C ARG A 16 4.23 -7.91 5.54
N PHE A 17 3.99 -7.53 4.29
CA PHE A 17 3.11 -6.40 3.99
C PHE A 17 1.69 -6.68 4.46
N THR A 18 1.15 -7.87 4.14
CA THR A 18 -0.22 -8.19 4.54
C THR A 18 -0.34 -8.32 6.05
N ALA A 19 0.70 -8.84 6.71
CA ALA A 19 0.70 -8.89 8.17
C ALA A 19 0.69 -7.48 8.76
N LEU A 20 1.45 -6.56 8.16
CA LEU A 20 1.47 -5.18 8.59
C LEU A 20 0.10 -4.54 8.40
N MET A 21 -0.53 -4.78 7.25
CA MET A 21 -1.84 -4.22 6.96
C MET A 21 -2.89 -4.76 7.92
N GLY A 22 -2.74 -6.01 8.38
CA GLY A 22 -3.65 -6.58 9.37
C GLY A 22 -3.64 -5.84 10.69
N ARG A 23 -2.58 -5.08 11.00
CA ARG A 23 -2.50 -4.28 12.21
C ARG A 23 -3.08 -2.88 12.03
N CYS A 24 -3.38 -2.51 10.79
CA CYS A 24 -3.93 -1.19 10.51
C CYS A 24 -5.39 -1.15 10.91
N PRO A 25 -5.82 -0.15 11.71
CA PRO A 25 -7.21 -0.09 12.16
C PRO A 25 -8.18 0.39 11.08
N CYS A 26 -7.69 0.96 10.00
CA CYS A 26 -8.53 1.45 8.92
C CYS A 26 -8.54 0.46 7.77
N GLU A 27 -9.48 0.64 6.85
CA GLU A 27 -9.52 -0.17 5.64
C GLU A 27 -8.40 0.22 4.70
N ALA A 28 -7.90 -0.75 3.97
CA ALA A 28 -6.78 -0.54 3.08
C ALA A 28 -7.01 -1.32 1.79
N ASP A 29 -6.83 -0.64 0.67
CA ASP A 29 -6.94 -1.25 -0.65
C ASP A 29 -5.59 -1.22 -1.34
N LEU A 30 -5.32 -2.25 -2.13
CA LEU A 30 -4.13 -2.30 -2.96
C LEU A 30 -4.58 -2.30 -4.41
N LEU A 31 -4.07 -1.35 -5.17
CA LEU A 31 -4.48 -1.13 -6.55
C LEU A 31 -3.34 -1.49 -7.48
N SER A 32 -3.66 -2.28 -8.50
CA SER A 32 -2.78 -2.48 -9.64
C SER A 32 -3.34 -1.69 -10.82
N ALA A 33 -2.77 -1.90 -12.00
CA ALA A 33 -3.26 -1.18 -13.19
C ALA A 33 -4.72 -1.50 -13.50
N ARG A 34 -5.20 -2.69 -13.12
CA ARG A 34 -6.53 -3.16 -13.51
C ARG A 34 -7.44 -3.52 -12.36
N TYR A 35 -6.89 -3.83 -11.21
CA TYR A 35 -7.67 -4.43 -10.13
C TYR A 35 -7.45 -3.72 -8.82
N ILE A 36 -8.47 -3.79 -7.98
CA ILE A 36 -8.40 -3.29 -6.60
C ILE A 36 -8.72 -4.48 -5.70
N VAL A 37 -7.87 -4.74 -4.72
CA VAL A 37 -8.09 -5.81 -3.76
C VAL A 37 -7.89 -5.26 -2.36
N ASN A 38 -8.37 -6.01 -1.37
CA ASN A 38 -8.16 -5.66 0.04
C ASN A 38 -6.69 -5.93 0.39
N ALA A 39 -5.99 -4.89 0.83
CA ALA A 39 -4.57 -5.01 1.16
C ALA A 39 -4.31 -5.93 2.34
N LYS A 40 -5.35 -6.25 3.12
CA LYS A 40 -5.24 -7.17 4.26
C LYS A 40 -5.45 -8.62 3.85
N SER A 41 -5.85 -8.87 2.60
CA SER A 41 -6.13 -10.21 2.11
C SER A 41 -4.91 -10.76 1.39
N LEU A 42 -4.28 -11.77 1.97
CA LEU A 42 -3.09 -12.38 1.36
C LEU A 42 -3.41 -12.93 -0.02
N LEU A 43 -4.52 -13.64 -0.16
CA LEU A 43 -4.91 -14.22 -1.45
C LEU A 43 -5.24 -13.13 -2.45
N GLY A 44 -5.89 -12.06 -2.00
CA GLY A 44 -6.20 -10.95 -2.88
C GLY A 44 -4.94 -10.30 -3.43
N VAL A 45 -3.97 -10.06 -2.56
CA VAL A 45 -2.72 -9.44 -2.97
C VAL A 45 -1.97 -10.33 -3.95
N PHE A 46 -1.93 -11.65 -3.69
CA PHE A 46 -1.26 -12.58 -4.59
C PHE A 46 -1.95 -12.71 -5.95
N SER A 47 -3.21 -12.29 -6.05
CA SER A 47 -3.90 -12.34 -7.35
C SER A 47 -3.50 -11.19 -8.27
N LEU A 48 -2.77 -10.20 -7.76
CA LEU A 48 -2.33 -9.08 -8.56
C LEU A 48 -1.03 -9.39 -9.30
N ASP A 49 -0.78 -8.62 -10.35
CA ASP A 49 0.53 -8.64 -11.00
C ASP A 49 1.49 -7.82 -10.13
N LEU A 50 2.30 -8.51 -9.36
CA LEU A 50 3.20 -7.88 -8.40
C LEU A 50 4.50 -7.39 -9.02
N SER A 51 4.70 -7.63 -10.31
CA SER A 51 5.90 -7.16 -10.99
C SER A 51 5.82 -5.69 -11.36
N GLY A 52 4.63 -5.12 -11.36
CA GLY A 52 4.42 -3.73 -11.72
C GLY A 52 4.21 -2.83 -10.52
N PRO A 53 4.01 -1.54 -10.77
CA PRO A 53 3.76 -0.60 -9.67
C PRO A 53 2.39 -0.83 -9.04
N LEU A 54 2.34 -0.64 -7.73
CA LEU A 54 1.11 -0.80 -6.96
C LEU A 54 0.87 0.46 -6.16
N VAL A 55 -0.40 0.74 -5.87
CA VAL A 55 -0.77 1.86 -5.02
C VAL A 55 -1.52 1.32 -3.82
N LEU A 56 -1.05 1.65 -2.62
CA LEU A 56 -1.75 1.35 -1.39
C LEU A 56 -2.60 2.55 -1.02
N ARG A 57 -3.88 2.32 -0.80
CA ARG A 57 -4.81 3.37 -0.39
C ARG A 57 -5.36 3.06 1.00
N LEU A 58 -5.06 3.92 1.95
CA LEU A 58 -5.57 3.80 3.32
C LEU A 58 -6.77 4.72 3.48
N HIS A 59 -7.86 4.18 3.99
CA HIS A 59 -9.10 4.93 4.19
C HIS A 59 -9.14 5.54 5.59
N GLY A 60 -7.99 5.96 6.10
CA GLY A 60 -7.88 6.58 7.40
C GLY A 60 -6.46 7.05 7.59
N GLN A 61 -6.14 7.47 8.80
CA GLN A 61 -4.81 7.95 9.14
C GLN A 61 -4.01 6.82 9.78
N PRO A 62 -2.85 6.47 9.23
CA PRO A 62 -1.97 5.51 9.90
C PRO A 62 -1.30 6.19 11.10
N ASP A 63 -0.97 5.41 12.12
CA ASP A 63 -0.15 5.95 13.19
C ASP A 63 1.32 6.03 12.74
N ALA A 64 2.15 6.68 13.56
CA ALA A 64 3.55 6.91 13.20
C ALA A 64 4.30 5.60 13.00
N GLY A 65 4.00 4.59 13.79
CA GLY A 65 4.67 3.29 13.68
C GLY A 65 4.34 2.59 12.37
N LEU A 66 3.07 2.63 11.98
CA LEU A 66 2.64 2.03 10.72
C LEU A 66 3.24 2.78 9.54
N GLU A 67 3.22 4.10 9.61
CA GLU A 67 3.76 4.93 8.54
C GLU A 67 5.25 4.66 8.35
N GLU A 68 5.98 4.53 9.44
CA GLU A 68 7.41 4.23 9.39
C GLU A 68 7.65 2.86 8.76
N ALA A 69 6.84 1.86 9.15
CA ALA A 69 7.00 0.51 8.63
C ALA A 69 6.68 0.44 7.13
N LEU A 70 5.76 1.28 6.66
CA LEU A 70 5.41 1.30 5.24
C LEU A 70 6.55 1.77 4.36
N ARG A 71 7.49 2.52 4.91
CA ARG A 71 8.64 3.00 4.13
C ARG A 71 9.49 1.87 3.58
N GLU A 72 9.43 0.71 4.20
CA GLU A 72 10.15 -0.46 3.73
C GLU A 72 9.62 -0.94 2.38
N TYR A 73 8.34 -0.68 2.09
CA TYR A 73 7.66 -1.18 0.88
C TYR A 73 7.49 -0.11 -0.18
N GLY A 74 7.56 1.16 0.19
CA GLY A 74 7.34 2.23 -0.76
C GLY A 74 7.39 3.58 -0.10
N SER A 75 6.84 4.57 -0.80
CA SER A 75 6.86 5.95 -0.34
C SER A 75 5.48 6.58 -0.46
N PRO A 76 5.17 7.56 0.39
CA PRO A 76 3.89 8.27 0.28
C PRO A 76 3.78 8.97 -1.06
N ARG A 77 2.59 8.94 -1.65
CA ARG A 77 2.28 9.73 -2.82
C ARG A 77 1.90 11.13 -2.33
N THR A 78 2.70 12.13 -2.74
CA THR A 78 2.38 13.50 -2.43
C THR A 78 1.56 14.05 -3.57
N CYS A 79 0.50 14.65 -3.24
CA CYS A 79 -0.29 15.30 -4.25
C CYS A 79 0.39 16.57 -4.64
N SER A 80 0.97 16.86 -4.57
CA SER A 80 1.31 17.81 -4.79
C SER A 80 1.75 18.47 -5.39
N SER A 81 1.59 17.81 -4.99
CA SER A 81 1.78 18.26 -5.27
C SER A 81 1.55 19.09 -5.87
N GLN A 82 1.32 19.04 -5.75
CA GLN A 82 0.90 19.45 -6.20
C GLN A 82 1.10 20.47 -6.64
N HIS A 83 1.33 20.27 -6.27
CA HIS A 83 1.46 21.06 -6.64
C HIS A 83 1.77 21.86 -7.19
N GLU A 84 1.78 21.63 -6.90
CA GLU A 84 1.99 22.24 -7.31
C GLU A 84 2.18 22.98 -7.90
N GLY A 85 2.06 23.03 -7.84
CA GLY A 85 2.13 23.55 -8.26
C GLY A 85 2.29 24.09 -8.86
N ASP A 86 2.33 23.94 -8.52
CA ASP A 86 2.45 24.16 -8.98
C ASP A 86 2.55 24.56 -9.47
#